data_a806dddac33d1bc3442d1c8fade5af06
#
_entry.id   a806dddac33d1bc3442d1c8fade5af06
#
_cell.length_a   1.000
_cell.length_b   1.000
_cell.length_c   1.000
_cell.angle_alpha   90.00
_cell.angle_beta   90.00
_cell.angle_gamma   90.00
#
_symmetry.space_group_name_H-M   'P 1'
#
loop_
_entity.id
_entity.type
_entity.pdbx_description
1 polymer ?
#
loop_
_entity_poly.entity_id
_entity_poly.type
_entity_poly.pdbx_seq_one_letter_code
_entity_poly.pdbx_strand_id
1 'polypeptide(L)'
;MDLINKQVTHKSFGKGSIVDCNDAYVVVKFKSGNKEFVYPDAFKKYLTLIDKRAADSVDKILEKLEMEREIEEQRIEEKKAIEHEEQQRLLRIEKLKKHKIHSSSQVAFNCREEELDAVFSDWKIFTGSVKSGDNEGRTNKLIRVLQNSACLVTSKDKGAPEKERYIKGLFMVDEGFAGRLCEDGYIPAHPYYRIRLTEKESKRMPFWKYYTNDRYPDNITWSGRSRYFANAVMARILKDILSFRSEQEDHTQEIFDYFCLLNQIDEKEIPLPEGPLTDK
;
A
#
# COMPACT_ATOMS: atom_id res chain seq x y z
N MET A 1 14.85 -11.64 -46.97
CA MET A 1 13.79 -11.67 -48.00
C MET A 1 14.27 -10.86 -49.18
N ASP A 2 14.14 -11.36 -50.42
CA ASP A 2 14.61 -10.61 -51.58
C ASP A 2 13.45 -9.79 -52.17
N LEU A 3 13.49 -8.47 -51.89
CA LEU A 3 12.55 -7.49 -52.47
C LEU A 3 13.14 -6.81 -53.73
N ILE A 4 14.39 -7.11 -54.09
CA ILE A 4 15.07 -6.51 -55.28
C ILE A 4 14.30 -6.91 -56.54
N ASN A 5 14.15 -5.97 -57.47
CA ASN A 5 13.40 -6.09 -58.71
C ASN A 5 11.89 -6.19 -58.54
N LYS A 6 11.30 -6.16 -57.31
CA LYS A 6 9.86 -6.10 -57.16
C LYS A 6 9.28 -4.74 -57.53
N GLN A 7 8.10 -4.74 -58.12
CA GLN A 7 7.42 -3.51 -58.51
C GLN A 7 6.60 -2.95 -57.34
N VAL A 8 6.70 -1.65 -57.14
CA VAL A 8 5.94 -0.88 -56.17
C VAL A 8 5.21 0.30 -56.79
N THR A 9 4.19 0.78 -56.09
CA THR A 9 3.47 1.99 -56.44
C THR A 9 3.57 3.00 -55.31
N HIS A 10 3.88 4.26 -55.61
CA HIS A 10 3.85 5.40 -54.70
C HIS A 10 2.82 6.43 -55.16
N LYS A 11 2.10 7.04 -54.21
CA LYS A 11 1.02 8.00 -54.53
C LYS A 11 1.47 9.17 -55.42
N SER A 12 2.67 9.71 -55.15
CA SER A 12 3.18 10.88 -55.89
C SER A 12 4.17 10.54 -57.02
N PHE A 13 4.94 9.45 -56.90
CA PHE A 13 5.99 9.07 -57.90
C PHE A 13 5.54 7.99 -58.88
N GLY A 14 4.33 7.44 -58.69
CA GLY A 14 3.79 6.42 -59.56
C GLY A 14 4.45 5.05 -59.38
N LYS A 15 4.55 4.28 -60.49
CA LYS A 15 5.18 2.94 -60.49
C LYS A 15 6.68 3.02 -60.47
N GLY A 16 7.34 2.20 -59.67
CA GLY A 16 8.77 2.05 -59.59
C GLY A 16 9.18 0.59 -59.34
N SER A 17 10.50 0.33 -59.38
CA SER A 17 11.06 -0.98 -59.04
C SER A 17 12.07 -0.83 -57.93
N ILE A 18 12.12 -1.76 -57.01
CA ILE A 18 13.12 -1.78 -55.93
C ILE A 18 14.46 -2.18 -56.51
N VAL A 19 15.46 -1.34 -56.26
CA VAL A 19 16.84 -1.55 -56.78
C VAL A 19 17.82 -1.92 -55.66
N ASP A 20 17.48 -1.56 -54.42
CA ASP A 20 18.25 -1.95 -53.24
C ASP A 20 17.33 -2.00 -52.02
N CYS A 21 17.61 -2.91 -51.08
CA CYS A 21 16.84 -3.05 -49.83
C CYS A 21 17.69 -3.71 -48.76
N ASN A 22 17.76 -3.07 -47.58
CA ASN A 22 18.35 -3.64 -46.38
C ASN A 22 17.40 -3.46 -45.17
N ASP A 23 17.89 -3.77 -43.98
CA ASP A 23 17.03 -3.69 -42.74
C ASP A 23 16.68 -2.25 -42.31
N ALA A 24 17.31 -1.22 -42.93
CA ALA A 24 17.08 0.17 -42.56
C ALA A 24 16.38 0.96 -43.67
N TYR A 25 16.64 0.65 -44.94
CA TYR A 25 16.07 1.41 -46.05
C TYR A 25 15.76 0.55 -47.27
N VAL A 26 14.89 1.08 -48.14
CA VAL A 26 14.58 0.56 -49.48
C VAL A 26 14.74 1.66 -50.52
N VAL A 27 15.48 1.37 -51.57
CA VAL A 27 15.68 2.29 -52.69
C VAL A 27 14.81 1.86 -53.85
N VAL A 28 13.99 2.80 -54.32
CA VAL A 28 13.06 2.56 -55.43
C VAL A 28 13.43 3.46 -56.61
N LYS A 29 13.56 2.86 -57.78
CA LYS A 29 13.77 3.56 -59.06
C LYS A 29 12.44 3.92 -59.65
N PHE A 30 12.12 5.22 -59.69
CA PHE A 30 10.99 5.80 -60.38
C PHE A 30 11.40 6.47 -61.70
N LYS A 31 10.41 6.93 -62.48
CA LYS A 31 10.64 7.74 -63.68
C LYS A 31 11.37 9.04 -63.37
N SER A 32 11.21 9.59 -62.16
CA SER A 32 11.83 10.82 -61.65
C SER A 32 13.20 10.59 -61.00
N GLY A 33 13.76 9.38 -61.05
CA GLY A 33 15.01 9.01 -60.40
C GLY A 33 14.84 8.08 -59.20
N ASN A 34 15.99 7.74 -58.59
CA ASN A 34 15.99 6.88 -57.41
C ASN A 34 15.53 7.66 -56.17
N LYS A 35 14.74 7.03 -55.31
CA LYS A 35 14.29 7.55 -54.03
C LYS A 35 14.50 6.52 -52.93
N GLU A 36 15.00 6.96 -51.80
CA GLU A 36 15.23 6.15 -50.60
C GLU A 36 14.11 6.34 -49.61
N PHE A 37 13.65 5.25 -48.97
CA PHE A 37 12.61 5.24 -47.97
C PHE A 37 13.01 4.35 -46.81
N VAL A 38 12.54 4.66 -45.60
CA VAL A 38 12.76 3.85 -44.39
C VAL A 38 12.04 2.51 -44.52
N TYR A 39 12.78 1.41 -44.36
CA TYR A 39 12.23 0.06 -44.36
C TYR A 39 11.97 -0.40 -42.94
N PRO A 40 10.90 -1.15 -42.67
CA PRO A 40 9.77 -1.47 -43.54
C PRO A 40 8.64 -0.43 -43.49
N ASP A 41 8.74 0.60 -42.68
CA ASP A 41 7.67 1.58 -42.39
C ASP A 41 7.13 2.29 -43.64
N ALA A 42 7.96 2.43 -44.69
CA ALA A 42 7.52 3.01 -45.95
C ALA A 42 6.35 2.25 -46.61
N PHE A 43 6.28 0.94 -46.44
CA PHE A 43 5.23 0.11 -46.99
C PHE A 43 3.88 0.32 -46.29
N LYS A 44 3.90 0.80 -45.06
CA LYS A 44 2.66 1.17 -44.32
C LYS A 44 2.02 2.45 -44.83
N LYS A 45 2.85 3.44 -45.29
CA LYS A 45 2.37 4.80 -45.56
C LYS A 45 2.49 5.24 -47.04
N TYR A 46 3.53 4.81 -47.72
CA TYR A 46 3.92 5.41 -48.98
C TYR A 46 4.06 4.45 -50.14
N LEU A 47 4.51 3.22 -49.89
CA LEU A 47 4.78 2.23 -50.93
C LEU A 47 3.78 1.08 -50.86
N THR A 48 3.26 0.64 -52.02
CA THR A 48 2.42 -0.55 -52.14
C THR A 48 3.09 -1.53 -53.09
N LEU A 49 3.40 -2.74 -52.62
CA LEU A 49 3.91 -3.83 -53.45
C LEU A 49 2.80 -4.36 -54.38
N ILE A 50 3.16 -4.61 -55.65
CA ILE A 50 2.24 -5.20 -56.64
C ILE A 50 2.18 -6.73 -56.44
N ASP A 51 3.31 -7.34 -56.05
CA ASP A 51 3.41 -8.76 -55.74
C ASP A 51 2.75 -9.07 -54.37
N LYS A 52 1.64 -9.78 -54.39
CA LYS A 52 0.88 -10.13 -53.19
C LYS A 52 1.70 -10.92 -52.15
N ARG A 53 2.52 -11.90 -52.60
CA ARG A 53 3.34 -12.70 -51.65
C ARG A 53 4.39 -11.85 -50.96
N ALA A 54 4.98 -10.92 -51.70
CA ALA A 54 5.94 -9.99 -51.12
C ALA A 54 5.26 -8.98 -50.17
N ALA A 55 4.05 -8.51 -50.51
CA ALA A 55 3.22 -7.67 -49.64
C ALA A 55 2.87 -8.38 -48.31
N ASP A 56 2.30 -9.59 -48.37
CA ASP A 56 1.95 -10.38 -47.19
C ASP A 56 3.14 -10.65 -46.27
N SER A 57 4.33 -10.76 -46.87
CA SER A 57 5.53 -10.99 -46.06
C SER A 57 6.06 -9.72 -45.36
N VAL A 58 5.93 -8.55 -46.03
CA VAL A 58 6.30 -7.25 -45.44
C VAL A 58 5.24 -6.89 -44.36
N ASP A 59 3.98 -7.16 -44.60
CA ASP A 59 2.91 -6.93 -43.61
C ASP A 59 3.18 -7.70 -42.32
N LYS A 60 3.58 -8.98 -42.40
CA LYS A 60 3.97 -9.76 -41.22
C LYS A 60 5.16 -9.18 -40.47
N ILE A 61 6.13 -8.60 -41.17
CA ILE A 61 7.28 -7.93 -40.54
C ILE A 61 6.79 -6.67 -39.81
N LEU A 62 5.93 -5.88 -40.47
CA LEU A 62 5.33 -4.69 -39.86
C LEU A 62 4.53 -5.00 -38.62
N GLU A 63 3.64 -5.99 -38.68
CA GLU A 63 2.84 -6.46 -37.53
C GLU A 63 3.74 -6.88 -36.37
N LYS A 64 4.81 -7.62 -36.65
CA LYS A 64 5.75 -8.05 -35.61
C LYS A 64 6.45 -6.86 -34.96
N LEU A 65 6.95 -5.91 -35.75
CA LEU A 65 7.62 -4.72 -35.23
C LEU A 65 6.67 -3.79 -34.47
N GLU A 66 5.41 -3.69 -34.88
CA GLU A 66 4.41 -2.94 -34.13
C GLU A 66 4.14 -3.57 -32.76
N MET A 67 3.96 -4.89 -32.73
CA MET A 67 3.77 -5.61 -31.48
C MET A 67 4.98 -5.47 -30.54
N GLU A 68 6.20 -5.55 -31.06
CA GLU A 68 7.43 -5.34 -30.27
C GLU A 68 7.52 -3.90 -29.73
N ARG A 69 7.13 -2.90 -30.52
CA ARG A 69 7.08 -1.49 -30.08
C ARG A 69 6.02 -1.27 -28.99
N GLU A 70 4.83 -1.82 -29.16
CA GLU A 70 3.75 -1.73 -28.16
C GLU A 70 4.15 -2.36 -26.84
N ILE A 71 4.79 -3.54 -26.87
CA ILE A 71 5.29 -4.21 -25.66
C ILE A 71 6.35 -3.36 -24.97
N GLU A 72 7.29 -2.78 -25.71
CA GLU A 72 8.35 -1.96 -25.14
C GLU A 72 7.80 -0.63 -24.59
N GLU A 73 6.85 0.00 -25.26
CA GLU A 73 6.16 1.19 -24.75
C GLU A 73 5.41 0.88 -23.44
N GLN A 74 4.70 -0.24 -23.36
CA GLN A 74 4.02 -0.68 -22.14
C GLN A 74 5.02 -0.91 -20.98
N ARG A 75 6.15 -1.56 -21.25
CA ARG A 75 7.20 -1.78 -20.24
C ARG A 75 7.81 -0.48 -19.73
N ILE A 76 8.01 0.48 -20.61
CA ILE A 76 8.53 1.81 -20.23
C ILE A 76 7.49 2.56 -19.37
N GLU A 77 6.21 2.47 -19.74
CA GLU A 77 5.12 3.11 -19.00
C GLU A 77 4.92 2.51 -17.62
N GLU A 78 4.92 1.17 -17.51
CA GLU A 78 4.87 0.46 -16.23
C GLU A 78 6.06 0.84 -15.34
N LYS A 79 7.27 0.87 -15.89
CA LYS A 79 8.46 1.26 -15.14
C LYS A 79 8.36 2.68 -14.60
N LYS A 80 7.91 3.63 -15.43
CA LYS A 80 7.69 5.02 -14.99
C LYS A 80 6.63 5.14 -13.92
N ALA A 81 5.55 4.35 -14.02
CA ALA A 81 4.49 4.33 -13.02
C ALA A 81 5.02 3.84 -11.66
N ILE A 82 5.80 2.75 -11.65
CA ILE A 82 6.43 2.21 -10.44
C ILE A 82 7.41 3.23 -9.82
N GLU A 83 8.28 3.82 -10.62
CA GLU A 83 9.24 4.84 -10.15
C GLU A 83 8.52 6.07 -9.56
N HIS A 84 7.41 6.50 -10.20
CA HIS A 84 6.62 7.62 -9.71
C HIS A 84 5.94 7.30 -8.37
N GLU A 85 5.37 6.09 -8.24
CA GLU A 85 4.74 5.64 -6.99
C GLU A 85 5.76 5.56 -5.85
N GLU A 86 6.95 5.04 -6.12
CA GLU A 86 8.03 4.96 -5.14
C GLU A 86 8.51 6.35 -4.70
N GLN A 87 8.67 7.29 -5.64
CA GLN A 87 8.99 8.67 -5.31
C GLN A 87 7.91 9.33 -4.44
N GLN A 88 6.64 9.13 -4.77
CA GLN A 88 5.52 9.63 -3.98
C GLN A 88 5.54 9.05 -2.57
N ARG A 89 5.79 7.76 -2.44
CA ARG A 89 5.93 7.07 -1.16
C ARG A 89 7.06 7.66 -0.32
N LEU A 90 8.24 7.86 -0.90
CA LEU A 90 9.40 8.45 -0.21
C LEU A 90 9.13 9.89 0.26
N LEU A 91 8.53 10.72 -0.59
CA LEU A 91 8.15 12.10 -0.23
C LEU A 91 7.12 12.13 0.91
N ARG A 92 6.18 11.17 0.92
CA ARG A 92 5.19 11.03 1.98
C ARG A 92 5.84 10.65 3.30
N ILE A 93 6.73 9.66 3.30
CA ILE A 93 7.51 9.24 4.48
C ILE A 93 8.34 10.40 5.02
N GLU A 94 8.98 11.19 4.15
CA GLU A 94 9.78 12.36 4.58
C GLU A 94 8.90 13.44 5.25
N LYS A 95 7.70 13.69 4.71
CA LYS A 95 6.74 14.59 5.35
C LYS A 95 6.29 14.08 6.71
N LEU A 96 6.01 12.79 6.84
CA LEU A 96 5.57 12.17 8.09
C LEU A 96 6.68 12.23 9.17
N LYS A 97 7.94 12.05 8.81
CA LYS A 97 9.08 12.17 9.74
C LYS A 97 9.26 13.58 10.32
N LYS A 98 8.76 14.61 9.63
CA LYS A 98 8.83 16.00 10.10
C LYS A 98 7.70 16.39 11.05
N HIS A 99 6.69 15.53 11.25
CA HIS A 99 5.59 15.81 12.18
C HIS A 99 6.05 15.66 13.64
N LYS A 100 5.57 16.56 14.49
CA LYS A 100 5.79 16.45 15.94
C LYS A 100 4.99 15.27 16.48
N ILE A 101 5.69 14.21 16.82
CA ILE A 101 5.12 12.98 17.34
C ILE A 101 4.89 13.12 18.85
N HIS A 102 3.68 12.77 19.30
CA HIS A 102 3.39 12.65 20.72
C HIS A 102 3.84 11.25 21.17
N SER A 103 4.62 11.16 22.26
CA SER A 103 5.16 9.90 22.79
C SER A 103 4.10 8.89 23.23
N SER A 104 2.86 9.34 23.39
CA SER A 104 1.70 8.55 23.81
C SER A 104 0.50 8.87 22.89
N SER A 105 0.59 8.47 21.63
CA SER A 105 -0.45 8.67 20.60
C SER A 105 -1.17 7.38 20.21
N GLN A 106 -0.75 6.25 20.75
CA GLN A 106 -1.41 4.97 20.52
C GLN A 106 -2.66 4.86 21.39
N VAL A 107 -3.68 4.18 20.88
CA VAL A 107 -4.95 4.08 21.58
C VAL A 107 -5.47 2.64 21.61
N ALA A 108 -5.79 2.16 22.80
CA ALA A 108 -6.46 0.89 23.01
C ALA A 108 -7.95 1.11 23.22
N PHE A 109 -8.76 0.28 22.58
CA PHE A 109 -10.22 0.32 22.67
C PHE A 109 -10.78 -0.87 23.43
N ASN A 110 -11.74 -0.57 24.31
CA ASN A 110 -12.58 -1.55 24.96
C ASN A 110 -13.75 -1.88 24.03
N CYS A 111 -13.66 -3.00 23.32
CA CYS A 111 -14.74 -3.49 22.47
C CYS A 111 -15.50 -4.61 23.15
N ARG A 112 -16.82 -4.63 22.96
CA ARG A 112 -17.63 -5.80 23.31
C ARG A 112 -17.44 -6.84 22.20
N GLU A 113 -17.66 -8.10 22.53
CA GLU A 113 -17.46 -9.20 21.59
C GLU A 113 -18.35 -9.06 20.35
N GLU A 114 -19.59 -8.60 20.54
CA GLU A 114 -20.56 -8.36 19.46
C GLU A 114 -20.11 -7.24 18.49
N GLU A 115 -19.19 -6.35 18.90
CA GLU A 115 -18.67 -5.26 18.08
C GLU A 115 -17.49 -5.68 17.19
N LEU A 116 -16.81 -6.78 17.54
CA LEU A 116 -15.55 -7.18 16.90
C LEU A 116 -15.70 -7.47 15.41
N ASP A 117 -16.76 -8.18 15.03
CA ASP A 117 -16.99 -8.52 13.64
C ASP A 117 -17.23 -7.26 12.78
N ALA A 118 -17.99 -6.29 13.28
CA ALA A 118 -18.17 -5.02 12.59
C ALA A 118 -16.86 -4.21 12.50
N VAL A 119 -16.06 -4.17 13.58
CA VAL A 119 -14.76 -3.48 13.59
C VAL A 119 -13.81 -4.06 12.56
N PHE A 120 -13.70 -5.39 12.45
CA PHE A 120 -12.77 -6.05 11.53
C PHE A 120 -13.34 -6.24 10.12
N SER A 121 -14.63 -6.14 9.92
CA SER A 121 -15.27 -6.10 8.60
C SER A 121 -15.07 -4.72 7.94
N ASP A 122 -15.44 -3.67 8.66
CA ASP A 122 -15.41 -2.30 8.16
C ASP A 122 -14.03 -1.64 8.32
N TRP A 123 -13.17 -2.21 9.12
CA TRP A 123 -11.87 -1.67 9.50
C TRP A 123 -11.95 -0.21 9.96
N LYS A 124 -12.89 0.06 10.85
CA LYS A 124 -13.07 1.34 11.53
C LYS A 124 -13.53 1.12 12.96
N ILE A 125 -13.22 2.05 13.85
CA ILE A 125 -13.59 1.93 15.26
C ILE A 125 -14.24 3.20 15.77
N PHE A 126 -15.36 3.05 16.49
CA PHE A 126 -16.07 4.16 17.10
C PHE A 126 -15.38 4.61 18.39
N THR A 127 -15.10 5.90 18.50
CA THR A 127 -14.40 6.50 19.65
C THR A 127 -15.26 6.59 20.93
N GLY A 128 -16.56 6.38 20.79
CA GLY A 128 -17.54 6.55 21.86
C GLY A 128 -18.12 7.96 21.91
N SER A 129 -19.10 8.15 22.80
CA SER A 129 -19.73 9.45 23.02
C SER A 129 -19.48 9.95 24.44
N VAL A 130 -19.50 11.27 24.61
CA VAL A 130 -19.45 11.95 25.92
C VAL A 130 -20.72 11.62 26.69
N LYS A 131 -20.58 11.15 27.91
CA LYS A 131 -21.70 10.63 28.72
C LYS A 131 -22.39 11.66 29.60
N SER A 132 -21.80 12.86 29.80
CA SER A 132 -22.35 13.91 30.66
C SER A 132 -21.72 15.26 30.40
N GLY A 133 -22.38 16.34 30.85
CA GLY A 133 -21.93 17.74 30.70
C GLY A 133 -22.37 18.38 29.39
N ASP A 134 -21.88 19.59 29.12
CA ASP A 134 -22.29 20.44 27.98
C ASP A 134 -22.07 19.80 26.59
N ASN A 135 -21.25 18.77 26.52
CA ASN A 135 -20.97 18.01 25.30
C ASN A 135 -21.58 16.62 25.27
N GLU A 136 -22.56 16.33 26.11
CA GLU A 136 -23.24 15.04 26.15
C GLU A 136 -23.79 14.64 24.78
N GLY A 137 -23.59 13.37 24.41
CA GLY A 137 -24.00 12.84 23.11
C GLY A 137 -23.03 13.11 21.96
N ARG A 138 -22.09 14.07 22.09
CA ARG A 138 -21.07 14.32 21.06
C ARG A 138 -20.04 13.19 21.06
N THR A 139 -19.45 12.94 19.89
CA THR A 139 -18.39 11.97 19.72
C THR A 139 -17.12 12.36 20.48
N ASN A 140 -16.43 11.39 21.07
CA ASN A 140 -15.13 11.64 21.72
C ASN A 140 -14.06 12.00 20.69
N LYS A 141 -13.42 13.16 20.85
CA LYS A 141 -12.30 13.55 20.00
C LYS A 141 -10.97 13.06 20.57
N LEU A 142 -10.33 12.13 19.88
CA LEU A 142 -9.03 11.61 20.26
C LEU A 142 -7.91 12.44 19.64
N ILE A 143 -7.66 13.62 20.18
CA ILE A 143 -6.80 14.67 19.60
C ILE A 143 -5.34 14.27 19.36
N ARG A 144 -4.82 13.25 20.06
CA ARG A 144 -3.45 12.73 19.88
C ARG A 144 -3.34 11.70 18.77
N VAL A 145 -4.48 11.19 18.26
CA VAL A 145 -4.51 10.20 17.20
C VAL A 145 -4.25 10.88 15.87
N LEU A 146 -3.18 10.48 15.22
CA LEU A 146 -2.69 10.96 13.93
C LEU A 146 -2.26 9.76 13.08
N GLN A 147 -1.67 10.02 11.93
CA GLN A 147 -1.18 9.01 10.97
C GLN A 147 -0.14 8.02 11.56
N ASN A 148 0.65 8.46 12.55
CA ASN A 148 1.61 7.61 13.26
C ASN A 148 0.98 6.72 14.34
N SER A 149 -0.32 6.86 14.56
CA SER A 149 -1.04 6.11 15.60
C SER A 149 -1.52 4.76 15.09
N ALA A 150 -1.56 3.80 16.00
CA ALA A 150 -2.28 2.55 15.81
C ALA A 150 -3.40 2.42 16.83
N CYS A 151 -4.52 1.83 16.39
CA CYS A 151 -5.65 1.47 17.22
C CYS A 151 -5.54 0.00 17.62
N LEU A 152 -5.46 -0.26 18.93
CA LEU A 152 -5.44 -1.60 19.49
C LEU A 152 -6.87 -2.01 19.88
N VAL A 153 -7.35 -3.07 19.28
CA VAL A 153 -8.69 -3.62 19.55
C VAL A 153 -8.58 -4.66 20.65
N THR A 154 -9.21 -4.42 21.79
CA THR A 154 -9.20 -5.35 22.92
C THR A 154 -10.62 -5.77 23.32
N SER A 155 -10.78 -7.01 23.74
CA SER A 155 -12.04 -7.54 24.26
C SER A 155 -11.81 -8.53 25.38
N LYS A 156 -12.85 -8.82 26.13
CA LYS A 156 -12.93 -9.93 27.08
C LYS A 156 -14.30 -10.56 27.00
N ASP A 157 -14.40 -11.82 27.38
CA ASP A 157 -15.65 -12.54 27.39
C ASP A 157 -16.64 -11.89 28.37
N LYS A 158 -17.93 -12.00 28.05
CA LYS A 158 -18.99 -11.45 28.90
C LYS A 158 -18.95 -12.10 30.30
N GLY A 159 -18.79 -11.26 31.34
CA GLY A 159 -18.69 -11.73 32.72
C GLY A 159 -17.27 -12.12 33.16
N ALA A 160 -16.31 -12.23 32.27
CA ALA A 160 -14.93 -12.52 32.62
C ALA A 160 -14.27 -11.36 33.40
N PRO A 161 -13.34 -11.66 34.31
CA PRO A 161 -12.61 -10.63 35.04
C PRO A 161 -11.75 -9.80 34.10
N GLU A 162 -11.41 -8.55 34.50
CA GLU A 162 -10.68 -7.62 33.65
C GLU A 162 -9.26 -8.11 33.29
N LYS A 163 -8.65 -8.93 34.11
CA LYS A 163 -7.36 -9.58 33.83
C LYS A 163 -7.36 -10.49 32.60
N GLU A 164 -8.53 -10.96 32.20
CA GLU A 164 -8.76 -11.81 31.01
C GLU A 164 -9.11 -10.98 29.76
N ARG A 165 -8.70 -9.72 29.72
CA ARG A 165 -8.79 -8.91 28.50
C ARG A 165 -7.65 -9.25 27.57
N TYR A 166 -7.98 -9.58 26.32
CA TYR A 166 -7.03 -9.95 25.28
C TYR A 166 -7.03 -8.94 24.14
N ILE A 167 -5.89 -8.83 23.50
CA ILE A 167 -5.76 -8.13 22.23
C ILE A 167 -6.37 -8.98 21.14
N LYS A 168 -7.32 -8.43 20.37
CA LYS A 168 -8.01 -9.12 19.27
C LYS A 168 -7.46 -8.71 17.91
N GLY A 169 -6.72 -7.62 17.84
CA GLY A 169 -6.07 -7.11 16.65
C GLY A 169 -5.67 -5.65 16.79
N LEU A 170 -5.12 -5.13 15.74
CA LEU A 170 -4.73 -3.72 15.64
C LEU A 170 -4.74 -3.26 14.18
N PHE A 171 -4.77 -1.96 13.99
CA PHE A 171 -4.57 -1.35 12.69
C PHE A 171 -3.90 0.03 12.82
N MET A 172 -3.08 0.38 11.84
CA MET A 172 -2.60 1.75 11.69
C MET A 172 -3.75 2.65 11.26
N VAL A 173 -3.74 3.87 11.72
CA VAL A 173 -4.74 4.88 11.33
C VAL A 173 -4.49 5.31 9.88
N ASP A 174 -5.55 5.61 9.14
CA ASP A 174 -5.48 6.12 7.77
C ASP A 174 -4.62 7.39 7.69
N GLU A 175 -3.83 7.52 6.63
CA GLU A 175 -2.85 8.60 6.47
C GLU A 175 -3.48 10.00 6.38
N GLY A 176 -4.72 10.11 5.94
CA GLY A 176 -5.47 11.37 5.89
C GLY A 176 -6.16 11.75 7.19
N PHE A 177 -6.17 10.86 8.20
CA PHE A 177 -6.95 11.06 9.41
C PHE A 177 -6.23 11.91 10.46
N ALA A 178 -7.00 12.78 11.11
CA ALA A 178 -6.59 13.52 12.30
C ALA A 178 -7.72 13.54 13.33
N GLY A 179 -7.49 12.96 14.51
CA GLY A 179 -8.52 12.79 15.53
C GLY A 179 -9.18 14.09 16.02
N ARG A 180 -8.49 15.23 15.95
CA ARG A 180 -9.06 16.55 16.26
C ARG A 180 -10.13 16.98 15.26
N LEU A 181 -10.06 16.50 14.01
CA LEU A 181 -10.98 16.84 12.91
C LEU A 181 -12.10 15.80 12.74
N CYS A 182 -12.05 14.71 13.50
CA CYS A 182 -13.06 13.65 13.42
C CYS A 182 -14.42 14.16 13.92
N GLU A 183 -15.43 14.13 13.06
CA GLU A 183 -16.80 14.60 13.37
C GLU A 183 -17.76 13.43 13.59
N ASP A 184 -17.64 12.37 12.80
CA ASP A 184 -18.46 11.16 12.86
C ASP A 184 -18.10 10.21 14.01
N GLY A 185 -16.94 10.43 14.63
CA GLY A 185 -16.42 9.62 15.74
C GLY A 185 -15.83 8.28 15.33
N TYR A 186 -15.59 8.05 14.03
CA TYR A 186 -14.96 6.82 13.55
C TYR A 186 -13.51 7.07 13.15
N ILE A 187 -12.63 6.19 13.60
CA ILE A 187 -11.23 6.14 13.17
C ILE A 187 -11.11 5.07 12.09
N PRO A 188 -10.82 5.45 10.84
CA PRO A 188 -10.59 4.51 9.74
C PRO A 188 -9.21 3.87 9.84
N ALA A 189 -9.12 2.60 9.47
CA ALA A 189 -7.85 1.90 9.35
C ALA A 189 -7.16 2.22 8.02
N HIS A 190 -5.83 2.23 8.06
CA HIS A 190 -5.02 2.19 6.85
C HIS A 190 -5.38 0.96 6.00
N PRO A 191 -5.49 1.03 4.67
CA PRO A 191 -5.96 -0.07 3.83
C PRO A 191 -5.10 -1.33 3.91
N TYR A 192 -3.79 -1.20 4.18
CA TYR A 192 -2.85 -2.32 4.21
C TYR A 192 -2.39 -2.71 5.62
N TYR A 193 -2.15 -1.76 6.52
CA TYR A 193 -1.49 -2.00 7.80
C TYR A 193 -2.49 -2.35 8.90
N ARG A 194 -2.99 -3.60 8.88
CA ARG A 194 -4.01 -4.13 9.82
C ARG A 194 -3.79 -5.60 10.11
N ILE A 195 -4.00 -5.95 11.37
CA ILE A 195 -3.84 -7.31 11.88
C ILE A 195 -5.10 -7.69 12.66
N ARG A 196 -5.76 -8.76 12.25
CA ARG A 196 -6.74 -9.48 13.07
C ARG A 196 -6.05 -10.71 13.64
N LEU A 197 -6.08 -10.89 14.95
CA LEU A 197 -5.57 -12.07 15.62
C LEU A 197 -6.62 -13.19 15.60
N THR A 198 -6.17 -14.40 15.36
CA THR A 198 -6.99 -15.60 15.63
C THR A 198 -7.23 -15.75 17.13
N GLU A 199 -8.22 -16.55 17.53
CA GLU A 199 -8.50 -16.78 18.95
C GLU A 199 -7.29 -17.38 19.70
N LYS A 200 -6.54 -18.23 19.02
CA LYS A 200 -5.33 -18.86 19.52
C LYS A 200 -4.20 -17.85 19.77
N GLU A 201 -3.98 -16.93 18.83
CA GLU A 201 -3.02 -15.84 18.95
C GLU A 201 -3.44 -14.83 20.01
N SER A 202 -4.74 -14.46 20.03
CA SER A 202 -5.31 -13.52 21.00
C SER A 202 -5.06 -13.99 22.44
N LYS A 203 -5.23 -15.26 22.74
CA LYS A 203 -4.97 -15.83 24.08
C LYS A 203 -3.51 -15.72 24.53
N ARG A 204 -2.57 -15.57 23.59
CA ARG A 204 -1.16 -15.31 23.90
C ARG A 204 -0.86 -13.83 24.18
N MET A 205 -1.84 -12.96 23.94
CA MET A 205 -1.68 -11.50 24.01
C MET A 205 -2.63 -10.87 25.05
N PRO A 206 -2.46 -11.17 26.36
CA PRO A 206 -3.23 -10.50 27.41
C PRO A 206 -2.86 -9.02 27.44
N PHE A 207 -3.88 -8.14 27.34
CA PHE A 207 -3.67 -6.69 27.29
C PHE A 207 -2.88 -6.16 28.49
N TRP A 208 -3.18 -6.65 29.70
CA TRP A 208 -2.58 -6.21 30.94
C TRP A 208 -1.13 -6.70 31.16
N LYS A 209 -0.59 -7.50 30.25
CA LYS A 209 0.86 -7.74 30.18
C LYS A 209 1.64 -6.50 29.69
N TYR A 210 1.01 -5.67 28.86
CA TYR A 210 1.66 -4.54 28.19
C TYR A 210 1.28 -3.19 28.77
N TYR A 211 0.04 -3.06 29.25
CA TYR A 211 -0.48 -1.78 29.74
C TYR A 211 -0.32 -1.66 31.25
N THR A 212 0.27 -0.57 31.68
CA THR A 212 0.33 -0.15 33.09
C THR A 212 -0.28 1.23 33.25
N ASN A 213 -0.79 1.52 34.42
CA ASN A 213 -1.25 2.85 34.81
C ASN A 213 -0.16 3.51 35.65
N ASP A 214 0.37 4.66 35.23
CA ASP A 214 1.45 5.37 35.89
C ASP A 214 1.16 5.65 37.39
N ARG A 215 -0.12 5.88 37.71
CA ARG A 215 -0.54 6.19 39.09
C ARG A 215 -0.78 4.96 39.95
N TYR A 216 -1.23 3.87 39.33
CA TYR A 216 -1.59 2.61 40.00
C TYR A 216 -1.12 1.43 39.15
N PRO A 217 0.17 1.09 39.16
CA PRO A 217 0.75 0.09 38.24
C PRO A 217 0.12 -1.31 38.33
N ASP A 218 -0.26 -1.74 39.53
CA ASP A 218 -0.82 -3.07 39.76
C ASP A 218 -2.35 -3.13 39.58
N ASN A 219 -3.00 -2.00 39.23
CA ASN A 219 -4.44 -1.93 39.13
C ASN A 219 -4.96 -2.40 37.78
N ILE A 220 -5.64 -3.54 37.77
CA ILE A 220 -6.27 -4.15 36.60
C ILE A 220 -7.74 -3.69 36.51
N THR A 221 -7.95 -2.43 36.09
CA THR A 221 -9.30 -1.89 35.89
C THR A 221 -9.39 -1.08 34.60
N TRP A 222 -10.50 -1.18 33.92
CA TRP A 222 -10.78 -0.39 32.73
C TRP A 222 -12.08 0.39 32.86
N SER A 223 -11.98 1.68 32.72
CA SER A 223 -13.12 2.58 32.61
C SER A 223 -13.06 3.33 31.29
N GLY A 224 -14.22 3.58 30.69
CA GLY A 224 -14.32 4.31 29.42
C GLY A 224 -14.18 3.44 28.17
N ARG A 225 -14.21 4.10 27.01
CA ARG A 225 -14.18 3.45 25.69
C ARG A 225 -12.76 3.19 25.22
N SER A 226 -11.84 4.11 25.52
CA SER A 226 -10.48 4.07 25.01
C SER A 226 -9.46 4.56 26.02
N ARG A 227 -8.20 4.18 25.83
CA ARG A 227 -7.04 4.63 26.61
C ARG A 227 -5.86 4.89 25.71
N TYR A 228 -5.17 6.00 25.94
CA TYR A 228 -3.86 6.26 25.34
C TYR A 228 -2.77 5.47 26.05
N PHE A 229 -1.75 5.12 25.29
CA PHE A 229 -0.52 4.52 25.83
C PHE A 229 0.71 4.86 24.97
N ALA A 230 1.89 4.56 25.47
CA ALA A 230 3.15 4.93 24.85
C ALA A 230 3.40 4.22 23.52
N ASN A 231 4.02 4.93 22.58
CA ASN A 231 4.37 4.39 21.27
C ASN A 231 5.29 3.17 21.38
N ALA A 232 6.26 3.20 22.30
CA ALA A 232 7.17 2.08 22.53
C ALA A 232 6.46 0.78 22.98
N VAL A 233 5.36 0.91 23.74
CA VAL A 233 4.55 -0.24 24.15
C VAL A 233 3.84 -0.87 22.95
N MET A 234 3.33 -0.07 21.98
CA MET A 234 2.77 -0.61 20.74
C MET A 234 3.83 -1.32 19.90
N ALA A 235 5.04 -0.76 19.80
CA ALA A 235 6.15 -1.42 19.13
C ALA A 235 6.45 -2.79 19.77
N ARG A 236 6.40 -2.87 21.11
CA ARG A 236 6.56 -4.13 21.83
C ARG A 236 5.46 -5.13 21.51
N ILE A 237 4.20 -4.70 21.48
CA ILE A 237 3.06 -5.55 21.11
C ILE A 237 3.25 -6.11 19.69
N LEU A 238 3.63 -5.27 18.73
CA LEU A 238 3.91 -5.68 17.35
C LEU A 238 5.07 -6.69 17.28
N LYS A 239 6.15 -6.45 18.02
CA LYS A 239 7.30 -7.36 18.10
C LYS A 239 6.92 -8.73 18.68
N ASP A 240 6.06 -8.75 19.70
CA ASP A 240 5.58 -10.01 20.29
C ASP A 240 4.65 -10.75 19.32
N ILE A 241 3.81 -10.05 18.53
CA ILE A 241 3.00 -10.65 17.47
C ILE A 241 3.90 -11.29 16.41
N LEU A 242 4.94 -10.59 15.95
CA LEU A 242 5.94 -11.12 15.02
C LEU A 242 6.54 -12.44 15.52
N SER A 243 6.87 -12.52 16.80
CA SER A 243 7.57 -13.69 17.38
C SER A 243 6.84 -15.03 17.22
N PHE A 244 5.54 -15.02 16.93
CA PHE A 244 4.75 -16.24 16.75
C PHE A 244 4.05 -16.35 15.39
N ARG A 245 4.31 -15.41 14.47
CA ARG A 245 3.73 -15.39 13.10
C ARG A 245 4.75 -15.71 12.01
N SER A 246 5.78 -16.46 12.31
CA SER A 246 6.91 -16.75 11.42
C SER A 246 6.54 -17.30 10.03
N GLU A 247 5.34 -17.87 9.86
CA GLU A 247 4.86 -18.40 8.57
C GLU A 247 4.06 -17.38 7.72
N GLN A 248 3.77 -16.20 8.27
CA GLN A 248 3.07 -15.10 7.57
C GLN A 248 3.89 -13.80 7.64
N GLU A 249 5.18 -13.94 7.61
CA GLU A 249 6.18 -12.94 8.01
C GLU A 249 6.05 -11.59 7.31
N ASP A 250 5.84 -11.58 6.01
CA ASP A 250 6.03 -10.38 5.21
C ASP A 250 5.13 -9.22 5.66
N HIS A 251 3.83 -9.47 5.81
CA HIS A 251 2.88 -8.40 6.13
C HIS A 251 2.99 -7.89 7.57
N THR A 252 3.21 -8.75 8.56
CA THR A 252 3.35 -8.33 9.97
C THR A 252 4.67 -7.59 10.19
N GLN A 253 5.74 -8.01 9.52
CA GLN A 253 7.03 -7.32 9.53
C GLN A 253 6.89 -5.92 8.90
N GLU A 254 6.23 -5.80 7.76
CA GLU A 254 5.99 -4.51 7.12
C GLU A 254 5.23 -3.53 8.02
N ILE A 255 4.23 -4.01 8.76
CA ILE A 255 3.48 -3.18 9.73
C ILE A 255 4.40 -2.72 10.85
N PHE A 256 5.23 -3.60 11.39
CA PHE A 256 6.19 -3.27 12.44
C PHE A 256 7.20 -2.23 11.98
N ASP A 257 7.81 -2.43 10.81
CA ASP A 257 8.79 -1.53 10.24
C ASP A 257 8.19 -0.15 9.95
N TYR A 258 7.01 -0.11 9.36
CA TYR A 258 6.27 1.12 9.09
C TYR A 258 5.90 1.86 10.38
N PHE A 259 5.42 1.15 11.39
CA PHE A 259 5.10 1.73 12.69
C PHE A 259 6.35 2.33 13.36
N CYS A 260 7.45 1.57 13.42
CA CYS A 260 8.71 2.03 14.01
C CYS A 260 9.27 3.25 13.27
N LEU A 261 9.22 3.24 11.93
CA LEU A 261 9.62 4.37 11.10
C LEU A 261 8.83 5.64 11.41
N LEU A 262 7.49 5.55 11.46
CA LEU A 262 6.63 6.71 11.73
C LEU A 262 6.75 7.25 13.15
N ASN A 263 7.04 6.39 14.11
CA ASN A 263 7.19 6.76 15.52
C ASN A 263 8.64 7.01 15.92
N GLN A 264 9.61 6.92 14.99
CA GLN A 264 11.04 7.14 15.24
C GLN A 264 11.58 6.25 16.37
N ILE A 265 11.17 4.98 16.38
CA ILE A 265 11.56 4.00 17.40
C ILE A 265 12.66 3.11 16.83
N ASP A 266 13.80 3.04 17.51
CA ASP A 266 14.84 2.04 17.26
C ASP A 266 14.40 0.70 17.88
N GLU A 267 14.53 -0.38 17.14
CA GLU A 267 14.16 -1.73 17.62
C GLU A 267 14.92 -2.13 18.90
N LYS A 268 16.11 -1.62 19.09
CA LYS A 268 16.96 -1.87 20.29
C LYS A 268 16.43 -1.18 21.53
N GLU A 269 15.65 -0.12 21.38
CA GLU A 269 15.09 0.69 22.46
C GLU A 269 13.67 0.24 22.88
N ILE A 270 13.13 -0.82 22.23
CA ILE A 270 11.80 -1.32 22.56
C ILE A 270 11.82 -1.96 23.95
N PRO A 271 11.05 -1.45 24.91
CA PRO A 271 11.05 -1.94 26.28
C PRO A 271 10.46 -3.35 26.38
N LEU A 272 10.79 -4.06 27.44
CA LEU A 272 10.06 -5.27 27.83
C LEU A 272 8.66 -4.91 28.34
N PRO A 273 7.70 -5.84 28.34
CA PRO A 273 6.39 -5.61 28.94
C PRO A 273 6.52 -5.31 30.45
N GLU A 274 5.81 -4.29 30.91
CA GLU A 274 5.84 -3.84 32.32
C GLU A 274 4.44 -3.86 32.97
N GLY A 275 3.48 -4.47 32.34
CA GLY A 275 2.11 -4.56 32.87
C GLY A 275 1.99 -5.50 34.06
N PRO A 276 0.89 -5.40 34.83
CA PRO A 276 0.68 -6.18 36.06
C PRO A 276 0.59 -7.71 35.85
N LEU A 277 0.43 -8.17 34.63
CA LEU A 277 0.46 -9.61 34.28
C LEU A 277 1.80 -10.06 33.68
N THR A 278 2.83 -9.26 33.79
CA THR A 278 4.18 -9.69 33.39
C THR A 278 4.76 -10.58 34.49
N ASP A 279 5.24 -11.76 34.11
CA ASP A 279 6.00 -12.62 35.03
C ASP A 279 7.23 -11.84 35.52
N LYS A 280 7.29 -11.57 36.83
CA LYS A 280 8.38 -10.83 37.48
C LYS A 280 9.53 -11.75 37.80
#